data_1c5c69bb173e4a6062e8d659bef502c6
#
_entry.id   1c5c69bb173e4a6062e8d659bef502c6
#
_cell.length_a   1.000
_cell.length_b   1.000
_cell.length_c   1.000
_cell.angle_alpha   90.00
_cell.angle_beta   90.00
_cell.angle_gamma   90.00
#
_symmetry.space_group_name_H-M   'P 1'
#
loop_
_entity.id
_entity.type
_entity.pdbx_description
1 polymer ?
#
loop_
_entity_poly.entity_id
_entity_poly.type
_entity_poly.pdbx_seq_one_letter_code
_entity_poly.pdbx_strand_id
1 'polypeptide(L)'
;MTVCLRQSESVSDQSLRLDPYRSGLNLTTEFQQLATRQSALPVSQLVEQQTALSGPAGLFVKLSHQLRLYGRQAPSLEDLEWLRGRKRQSLAERAVQFALGQHCRRPEADNPFKGMLREDLCCIVFDDRSLHTLVERYAAREALRQHDSEYFVKLIATTRETVERRIVFHGLLEHFDRLLPIEKSIYPLHYRAVQQAHLDHEETLYGKLILDQPISALLNVHSPEWLLNNLSSFELSIDWERVGQVMTRNVR
;
A
#
# COMPACT_ATOMS: atom_id res chain seq x y z
N MET A 1 5.06 -20.74 -61.35
CA MET A 1 4.61 -19.50 -60.71
C MET A 1 4.20 -19.84 -59.29
N THR A 2 5.13 -19.60 -58.35
CA THR A 2 4.94 -19.94 -56.93
C THR A 2 4.62 -18.65 -56.19
N VAL A 3 3.41 -18.56 -55.67
CA VAL A 3 2.94 -17.42 -54.89
C VAL A 3 3.35 -17.63 -53.42
N CYS A 4 4.30 -16.84 -52.93
CA CYS A 4 4.62 -16.75 -51.53
C CYS A 4 3.56 -15.92 -50.80
N LEU A 5 2.78 -16.54 -49.96
CA LEU A 5 1.92 -15.91 -48.97
C LEU A 5 2.81 -15.47 -47.78
N ARG A 6 3.00 -14.16 -47.65
CA ARG A 6 3.53 -13.55 -46.42
C ARG A 6 2.47 -13.66 -45.34
N GLN A 7 2.76 -14.45 -44.32
CA GLN A 7 2.06 -14.40 -43.06
C GLN A 7 2.48 -13.11 -42.34
N SER A 8 1.54 -12.21 -42.12
CA SER A 8 1.68 -11.07 -41.22
C SER A 8 1.58 -11.60 -39.80
N GLU A 9 2.72 -11.73 -39.14
CA GLU A 9 2.76 -11.94 -37.70
C GLU A 9 2.17 -10.72 -36.99
N SER A 10 1.03 -10.93 -36.36
CA SER A 10 0.48 -10.00 -35.38
C SER A 10 1.42 -9.98 -34.18
N VAL A 11 2.21 -8.91 -34.05
CA VAL A 11 2.96 -8.60 -32.85
C VAL A 11 1.94 -8.35 -31.75
N SER A 12 1.70 -9.38 -30.98
CA SER A 12 0.81 -9.35 -29.84
C SER A 12 1.29 -8.36 -28.80
N ASP A 13 0.34 -7.59 -28.31
CA ASP A 13 0.37 -6.55 -27.27
C ASP A 13 0.77 -7.09 -25.86
N GLN A 14 1.68 -8.07 -25.80
CA GLN A 14 2.16 -8.70 -24.56
C GLN A 14 3.39 -8.03 -23.96
N SER A 15 3.96 -7.01 -24.59
CA SER A 15 5.22 -6.38 -24.12
C SER A 15 5.04 -5.24 -23.11
N LEU A 16 3.82 -4.94 -22.65
CA LEU A 16 3.54 -3.90 -21.66
C LEU A 16 3.18 -4.43 -20.27
N ARG A 17 3.09 -5.74 -20.10
CA ARG A 17 3.05 -6.32 -18.76
C ARG A 17 4.48 -6.41 -18.28
N LEU A 18 4.87 -5.51 -17.37
CA LEU A 18 6.05 -5.68 -16.54
C LEU A 18 5.96 -7.08 -15.93
N ASP A 19 6.91 -7.94 -16.27
CA ASP A 19 6.95 -9.32 -15.82
C ASP A 19 7.11 -9.32 -14.30
N PRO A 20 6.09 -9.63 -13.49
CA PRO A 20 6.13 -9.46 -12.04
C PRO A 20 7.22 -10.31 -11.39
N TYR A 21 7.68 -11.36 -12.06
CA TYR A 21 8.70 -12.26 -11.54
C TYR A 21 10.15 -11.77 -11.76
N ARG A 22 10.42 -10.98 -12.80
CA ARG A 22 11.76 -10.41 -13.04
C ARG A 22 11.97 -9.07 -12.31
N SER A 23 10.90 -8.33 -12.10
CA SER A 23 10.95 -7.07 -11.36
C SER A 23 11.08 -7.27 -9.84
N GLY A 24 10.51 -8.34 -9.28
CA GLY A 24 10.37 -8.51 -7.83
C GLY A 24 11.68 -8.49 -7.04
N LEU A 25 12.77 -9.08 -7.57
CA LEU A 25 14.06 -9.09 -6.87
C LEU A 25 14.74 -7.71 -6.89
N ASN A 26 14.71 -6.99 -8.03
CA ASN A 26 15.33 -5.68 -8.15
C ASN A 26 14.54 -4.58 -7.41
N LEU A 27 13.21 -4.65 -7.43
CA LEU A 27 12.34 -3.67 -6.76
C LEU A 27 12.41 -3.82 -5.24
N THR A 28 12.42 -5.04 -4.72
CA THR A 28 12.65 -5.28 -3.29
C THR A 28 14.00 -4.70 -2.84
N THR A 29 15.02 -4.78 -3.69
CA THR A 29 16.34 -4.17 -3.44
C THR A 29 16.27 -2.64 -3.44
N GLU A 30 15.53 -2.03 -4.38
CA GLU A 30 15.34 -0.58 -4.44
C GLU A 30 14.56 -0.06 -3.22
N PHE A 31 13.52 -0.75 -2.80
CA PHE A 31 12.77 -0.41 -1.59
C PHE A 31 13.66 -0.49 -0.35
N GLN A 32 14.48 -1.53 -0.20
CA GLN A 32 15.42 -1.66 0.91
C GLN A 32 16.48 -0.56 0.90
N GLN A 33 17.01 -0.20 -0.27
CA GLN A 33 17.94 0.91 -0.40
C GLN A 33 17.29 2.24 -0.02
N LEU A 34 16.05 2.49 -0.45
CA LEU A 34 15.28 3.68 -0.07
C LEU A 34 15.07 3.72 1.44
N ALA A 35 14.61 2.62 2.03
CA ALA A 35 14.42 2.49 3.47
C ALA A 35 15.72 2.75 4.25
N THR A 36 16.86 2.22 3.77
CA THR A 36 18.18 2.44 4.39
C THR A 36 18.59 3.91 4.34
N ARG A 37 18.41 4.58 3.18
CA ARG A 37 18.72 6.01 3.07
C ARG A 37 17.85 6.86 4.00
N GLN A 38 16.56 6.55 4.08
CA GLN A 38 15.64 7.27 4.97
C GLN A 38 15.94 7.00 6.45
N SER A 39 16.35 5.79 6.81
CA SER A 39 16.75 5.46 8.19
C SER A 39 17.98 6.20 8.67
N ALA A 40 18.81 6.72 7.76
CA ALA A 40 19.97 7.54 8.09
C ALA A 40 19.60 9.01 8.38
N LEU A 41 18.34 9.42 8.09
CA LEU A 41 17.87 10.78 8.31
C LEU A 41 17.22 10.93 9.71
N PRO A 42 17.35 12.11 10.34
CA PRO A 42 16.62 12.41 11.57
C PRO A 42 15.10 12.45 11.30
N VAL A 43 14.31 12.07 12.30
CA VAL A 43 12.84 12.03 12.20
C VAL A 43 12.26 13.40 11.81
N SER A 44 12.83 14.50 12.33
CA SER A 44 12.39 15.86 11.96
C SER A 44 12.50 16.13 10.46
N GLN A 45 13.58 15.69 9.83
CA GLN A 45 13.78 15.83 8.39
C GLN A 45 12.81 14.96 7.58
N LEU A 46 12.51 13.75 8.06
CA LEU A 46 11.50 12.88 7.42
C LEU A 46 10.11 13.51 7.50
N VAL A 47 9.72 14.08 8.66
CA VAL A 47 8.45 14.82 8.82
C VAL A 47 8.39 16.02 7.88
N GLU A 48 9.48 16.77 7.77
CA GLU A 48 9.57 17.91 6.85
C GLU A 48 9.39 17.48 5.40
N GLN A 49 10.10 16.43 4.95
CA GLN A 49 9.95 15.87 3.60
C GLN A 49 8.53 15.37 3.34
N GLN A 50 7.94 14.66 4.30
CA GLN A 50 6.56 14.18 4.18
C GLN A 50 5.57 15.35 4.08
N THR A 51 5.75 16.38 4.89
CA THR A 51 4.92 17.59 4.87
C THR A 51 5.09 18.36 3.57
N ALA A 52 6.30 18.47 3.04
CA ALA A 52 6.59 19.10 1.76
C ALA A 52 5.93 18.37 0.58
N LEU A 53 5.79 17.04 0.65
CA LEU A 53 5.12 16.24 -0.38
C LEU A 53 3.60 16.28 -0.24
N SER A 54 3.09 15.91 0.93
CA SER A 54 1.68 15.53 1.16
C SER A 54 0.93 16.44 2.11
N GLY A 55 1.61 17.40 2.75
CA GLY A 55 1.00 18.35 3.68
C GLY A 55 0.00 19.31 3.00
N PRO A 56 -0.71 20.14 3.77
CA PRO A 56 -1.74 21.06 3.24
C PRO A 56 -1.22 22.04 2.16
N ALA A 57 0.05 22.42 2.21
CA ALA A 57 0.74 23.22 1.20
C ALA A 57 1.76 22.42 0.38
N GLY A 58 1.67 21.10 0.41
CA GLY A 58 2.62 20.18 -0.22
C GLY A 58 2.52 20.14 -1.74
N LEU A 59 3.51 19.52 -2.37
CA LEU A 59 3.63 19.44 -3.82
C LEU A 59 2.41 18.79 -4.49
N PHE A 60 1.85 17.74 -3.91
CA PHE A 60 0.68 17.05 -4.46
C PHE A 60 -0.59 17.90 -4.40
N VAL A 61 -0.77 18.70 -3.34
CA VAL A 61 -1.90 19.63 -3.23
C VAL A 61 -1.75 20.77 -4.25
N LYS A 62 -0.54 21.30 -4.40
CA LYS A 62 -0.24 22.34 -5.41
C LYS A 62 -0.50 21.83 -6.83
N LEU A 63 -0.02 20.63 -7.15
CA LEU A 63 -0.29 19.98 -8.45
C LEU A 63 -1.79 19.85 -8.69
N SER A 64 -2.53 19.28 -7.74
CA SER A 64 -3.99 19.12 -7.84
C SER A 64 -4.69 20.46 -8.10
N HIS A 65 -4.32 21.51 -7.37
CA HIS A 65 -4.88 22.85 -7.54
C HIS A 65 -4.57 23.43 -8.93
N GLN A 66 -3.32 23.29 -9.40
CA GLN A 66 -2.90 23.78 -10.73
C GLN A 66 -3.59 23.00 -11.86
N LEU A 67 -3.71 21.67 -11.75
CA LEU A 67 -4.45 20.86 -12.73
C LEU A 67 -5.93 21.28 -12.82
N ARG A 68 -6.54 21.61 -11.69
CA ARG A 68 -7.92 22.10 -11.67
C ARG A 68 -8.08 23.48 -12.33
N LEU A 69 -7.10 24.39 -12.17
CA LEU A 69 -7.17 25.74 -12.73
C LEU A 69 -6.72 25.77 -14.20
N TYR A 70 -5.57 25.18 -14.51
CA TYR A 70 -4.89 25.34 -15.80
C TYR A 70 -4.96 24.08 -16.67
N GLY A 71 -5.47 22.97 -16.14
CA GLY A 71 -5.53 21.71 -16.86
C GLY A 71 -4.13 21.25 -17.30
N ARG A 72 -3.98 20.95 -18.59
CA ARG A 72 -2.71 20.50 -19.15
C ARG A 72 -1.60 21.58 -19.19
N GLN A 73 -1.97 22.84 -19.03
CA GLN A 73 -1.02 23.97 -18.99
C GLN A 73 -0.53 24.26 -17.56
N ALA A 74 -0.76 23.34 -16.62
CA ALA A 74 -0.30 23.49 -15.25
C ALA A 74 1.23 23.60 -15.17
N PRO A 75 1.80 24.62 -14.50
CA PRO A 75 3.26 24.80 -14.39
C PRO A 75 3.98 23.57 -13.81
N SER A 76 3.33 22.83 -12.92
CA SER A 76 3.91 21.59 -12.37
C SER A 76 4.06 20.44 -13.38
N LEU A 77 3.68 20.63 -14.65
CA LEU A 77 3.88 19.65 -15.73
C LEU A 77 5.07 20.02 -16.65
N GLU A 78 5.81 21.09 -16.36
CA GLU A 78 6.96 21.51 -17.16
C GLU A 78 8.09 20.45 -17.19
N ASP A 79 8.21 19.63 -16.16
CA ASP A 79 9.16 18.53 -16.08
C ASP A 79 8.96 17.46 -17.17
N LEU A 80 7.77 17.39 -17.79
CA LEU A 80 7.48 16.49 -18.91
C LEU A 80 8.30 16.79 -20.17
N GLU A 81 8.68 18.05 -20.39
CA GLU A 81 9.45 18.46 -21.56
C GLU A 81 10.88 17.89 -21.57
N TRP A 82 11.40 17.58 -20.39
CA TRP A 82 12.75 17.04 -20.21
C TRP A 82 12.82 15.52 -20.31
N LEU A 83 11.67 14.83 -20.39
CA LEU A 83 11.63 13.38 -20.48
C LEU A 83 12.22 12.88 -21.80
N ARG A 84 13.12 11.90 -21.69
CA ARG A 84 13.72 11.21 -22.82
C ARG A 84 13.17 9.79 -22.96
N GLY A 85 12.93 9.41 -24.21
CA GLY A 85 12.49 8.07 -24.58
C GLY A 85 10.97 7.87 -24.57
N ARG A 86 10.46 7.24 -25.63
CA ARG A 86 9.00 7.05 -25.89
C ARG A 86 8.27 6.37 -24.75
N LYS A 87 8.89 5.35 -24.11
CA LYS A 87 8.25 4.61 -23.01
C LYS A 87 8.01 5.51 -21.79
N ARG A 88 9.00 6.33 -21.42
CA ARG A 88 8.89 7.26 -20.30
C ARG A 88 7.86 8.36 -20.59
N GLN A 89 7.90 8.94 -21.78
CA GLN A 89 6.91 9.93 -22.21
C GLN A 89 5.48 9.37 -22.20
N SER A 90 5.29 8.13 -22.71
CA SER A 90 3.97 7.48 -22.70
C SER A 90 3.46 7.22 -21.27
N LEU A 91 4.33 6.80 -20.33
CA LEU A 91 3.93 6.58 -18.94
C LEU A 91 3.51 7.89 -18.27
N ALA A 92 4.33 8.93 -18.40
CA ALA A 92 4.04 10.25 -17.87
C ALA A 92 2.76 10.85 -18.45
N GLU A 93 2.53 10.69 -19.78
CA GLU A 93 1.30 11.13 -20.43
C GLU A 93 0.05 10.40 -19.86
N ARG A 94 0.13 9.10 -19.61
CA ARG A 94 -0.95 8.34 -18.95
C ARG A 94 -1.20 8.86 -17.53
N ALA A 95 -0.14 9.20 -16.79
CA ALA A 95 -0.27 9.80 -15.46
C ALA A 95 -0.93 11.19 -15.53
N VAL A 96 -0.63 12.00 -16.56
CA VAL A 96 -1.33 13.28 -16.80
C VAL A 96 -2.80 13.06 -17.10
N GLN A 97 -3.15 12.11 -17.98
CA GLN A 97 -4.55 11.82 -18.31
C GLN A 97 -5.32 11.38 -17.07
N PHE A 98 -4.74 10.49 -16.25
CA PHE A 98 -5.32 10.10 -14.97
C PHE A 98 -5.53 11.30 -14.04
N ALA A 99 -4.50 12.11 -13.82
CA ALA A 99 -4.57 13.26 -12.93
C ALA A 99 -5.60 14.31 -13.40
N LEU A 100 -5.73 14.55 -14.71
CA LEU A 100 -6.76 15.41 -15.27
C LEU A 100 -8.17 14.84 -15.10
N GLY A 101 -8.34 13.52 -15.23
CA GLY A 101 -9.59 12.82 -14.98
C GLY A 101 -10.08 12.99 -13.55
N GLN A 102 -9.18 12.89 -12.56
CA GLN A 102 -9.51 13.10 -11.14
C GLN A 102 -10.10 14.50 -10.85
N HIS A 103 -9.83 15.49 -11.69
CA HIS A 103 -10.30 16.88 -11.52
C HIS A 103 -11.45 17.23 -12.47
N CYS A 104 -12.13 16.26 -13.05
CA CYS A 104 -13.27 16.44 -13.98
C CYS A 104 -12.93 17.31 -15.21
N ARG A 105 -11.65 17.42 -15.56
CA ARG A 105 -11.18 18.17 -16.73
C ARG A 105 -11.15 17.35 -18.00
N ARG A 106 -11.24 16.02 -17.86
CA ARG A 106 -11.31 15.03 -18.95
C ARG A 106 -12.11 13.81 -18.48
N PRO A 107 -12.49 12.92 -19.40
CA PRO A 107 -13.03 11.60 -19.03
C PRO A 107 -12.09 10.90 -18.06
N GLU A 108 -12.65 10.11 -17.16
CA GLU A 108 -11.90 9.32 -16.22
C GLU A 108 -10.94 8.36 -16.97
N ALA A 109 -9.70 8.35 -16.52
CA ALA A 109 -8.67 7.48 -17.08
C ALA A 109 -8.10 6.56 -16.00
N ASP A 110 -7.75 5.34 -16.38
CA ASP A 110 -7.13 4.38 -15.47
C ASP A 110 -5.78 4.89 -14.95
N ASN A 111 -5.55 4.66 -13.66
CA ASN A 111 -4.27 4.96 -13.07
C ASN A 111 -3.19 4.03 -13.67
N PRO A 112 -2.11 4.57 -14.27
CA PRO A 112 -1.07 3.76 -14.90
C PRO A 112 -0.29 2.87 -13.93
N PHE A 113 -0.40 3.10 -12.62
CA PHE A 113 0.26 2.36 -11.55
C PHE A 113 -0.70 1.42 -10.80
N LYS A 114 -1.95 1.29 -11.26
CA LYS A 114 -2.93 0.39 -10.67
C LYS A 114 -2.44 -1.05 -10.70
N GLY A 115 -2.55 -1.75 -9.56
CA GLY A 115 -2.15 -3.15 -9.41
C GLY A 115 -0.65 -3.39 -9.23
N MET A 116 0.17 -2.33 -9.10
CA MET A 116 1.57 -2.46 -8.69
C MET A 116 1.67 -2.84 -7.21
N LEU A 117 2.76 -3.49 -6.84
CA LEU A 117 3.06 -3.81 -5.45
C LEU A 117 3.23 -2.52 -4.63
N ARG A 118 2.87 -2.59 -3.35
CA ARG A 118 2.97 -1.45 -2.43
C ARG A 118 4.40 -0.88 -2.36
N GLU A 119 5.37 -1.76 -2.30
CA GLU A 119 6.80 -1.42 -2.24
C GLU A 119 7.25 -0.62 -3.48
N ASP A 120 6.78 -1.01 -4.66
CA ASP A 120 7.08 -0.33 -5.93
C ASP A 120 6.45 1.07 -5.97
N LEU A 121 5.19 1.17 -5.52
CA LEU A 121 4.50 2.44 -5.41
C LEU A 121 5.24 3.39 -4.46
N CYS A 122 5.74 2.88 -3.32
CA CYS A 122 6.54 3.67 -2.39
C CYS A 122 7.83 4.18 -3.02
N CYS A 123 8.53 3.37 -3.83
CA CYS A 123 9.74 3.79 -4.54
C CYS A 123 9.47 4.95 -5.51
N ILE A 124 8.29 4.96 -6.16
CA ILE A 124 7.89 6.05 -7.05
C ILE A 124 7.47 7.29 -6.26
N VAL A 125 6.61 7.14 -5.24
CA VAL A 125 6.09 8.26 -4.44
C VAL A 125 7.20 9.02 -3.74
N PHE A 126 8.12 8.28 -3.10
CA PHE A 126 9.21 8.85 -2.30
C PHE A 126 10.54 8.90 -3.05
N ASP A 127 10.48 8.96 -4.39
CA ASP A 127 11.66 9.07 -5.23
C ASP A 127 12.53 10.27 -4.82
N ASP A 128 13.73 9.98 -4.32
CA ASP A 128 14.74 10.94 -3.88
C ASP A 128 15.82 11.19 -4.95
N ARG A 129 15.71 10.51 -6.11
CA ARG A 129 16.67 10.58 -7.23
C ARG A 129 16.14 11.32 -8.45
N SER A 130 14.94 11.85 -8.37
CA SER A 130 14.28 12.56 -9.48
C SER A 130 14.14 11.70 -10.75
N LEU A 131 13.91 10.40 -10.57
CA LEU A 131 13.67 9.47 -11.67
C LEU A 131 12.25 9.58 -12.22
N HIS A 132 11.30 10.07 -11.41
CA HIS A 132 9.89 10.19 -11.73
C HIS A 132 9.44 11.66 -11.68
N THR A 133 8.60 12.03 -12.64
CA THR A 133 7.97 13.35 -12.67
C THR A 133 6.98 13.52 -11.52
N LEU A 134 6.65 14.76 -11.17
CA LEU A 134 5.72 15.05 -10.09
C LEU A 134 4.35 14.41 -10.34
N VAL A 135 3.87 14.39 -11.59
CA VAL A 135 2.57 13.79 -11.94
C VAL A 135 2.60 12.26 -11.86
N GLU A 136 3.72 11.61 -12.19
CA GLU A 136 3.89 10.16 -11.98
C GLU A 136 3.86 9.82 -10.48
N ARG A 137 4.59 10.59 -9.66
CA ARG A 137 4.59 10.44 -8.20
C ARG A 137 3.19 10.67 -7.60
N TYR A 138 2.43 11.64 -8.13
CA TYR A 138 1.04 11.87 -7.74
C TYR A 138 0.14 10.67 -8.08
N ALA A 139 0.22 10.16 -9.30
CA ALA A 139 -0.57 9.00 -9.72
C ALA A 139 -0.20 7.74 -8.90
N ALA A 140 1.07 7.51 -8.63
CA ALA A 140 1.53 6.41 -7.77
C ALA A 140 1.02 6.57 -6.32
N ARG A 141 0.98 7.80 -5.78
CA ARG A 141 0.39 8.09 -4.45
C ARG A 141 -1.09 7.73 -4.40
N GLU A 142 -1.87 8.05 -5.42
CA GLU A 142 -3.29 7.69 -5.46
C GLU A 142 -3.48 6.16 -5.55
N ALA A 143 -2.61 5.44 -6.30
CA ALA A 143 -2.60 3.99 -6.31
C ALA A 143 -2.22 3.39 -4.93
N LEU A 144 -1.23 3.97 -4.26
CA LEU A 144 -0.81 3.57 -2.91
C LEU A 144 -1.94 3.77 -1.88
N ARG A 145 -2.61 4.93 -1.93
CA ARG A 145 -3.78 5.20 -1.08
C ARG A 145 -4.91 4.19 -1.30
N GLN A 146 -5.19 3.87 -2.55
CA GLN A 146 -6.21 2.88 -2.87
C GLN A 146 -5.82 1.49 -2.34
N HIS A 147 -4.58 1.07 -2.57
CA HIS A 147 -4.05 -0.20 -2.05
C HIS A 147 -4.19 -0.31 -0.53
N ASP A 148 -3.76 0.72 0.21
CA ASP A 148 -3.85 0.73 1.67
C ASP A 148 -5.31 0.81 2.14
N SER A 149 -6.17 1.57 1.44
CA SER A 149 -7.60 1.62 1.73
C SER A 149 -8.28 0.26 1.55
N GLU A 150 -7.99 -0.46 0.47
CA GLU A 150 -8.52 -1.80 0.22
C GLU A 150 -8.07 -2.79 1.31
N TYR A 151 -6.81 -2.72 1.71
CA TYR A 151 -6.29 -3.53 2.81
C TYR A 151 -7.04 -3.24 4.12
N PHE A 152 -7.19 -1.97 4.53
CA PHE A 152 -7.87 -1.62 5.77
C PHE A 152 -9.37 -1.91 5.73
N VAL A 153 -10.03 -1.75 4.58
CA VAL A 153 -11.44 -2.15 4.43
C VAL A 153 -11.62 -3.64 4.67
N LYS A 154 -10.75 -4.48 4.09
CA LYS A 154 -10.78 -5.93 4.32
C LYS A 154 -10.45 -6.27 5.78
N LEU A 155 -9.44 -5.63 6.35
CA LEU A 155 -9.02 -5.85 7.74
C LEU A 155 -10.15 -5.49 8.73
N ILE A 156 -10.81 -4.34 8.54
CA ILE A 156 -11.94 -3.92 9.39
C ILE A 156 -13.16 -4.83 9.19
N ALA A 157 -13.36 -5.36 7.98
CA ALA A 157 -14.46 -6.28 7.71
C ALA A 157 -14.38 -7.55 8.56
N THR A 158 -13.20 -7.94 9.07
CA THR A 158 -13.04 -9.07 10.00
C THR A 158 -13.67 -8.81 11.38
N THR A 159 -14.15 -7.61 11.66
CA THR A 159 -14.77 -7.26 12.97
C THR A 159 -16.30 -7.06 12.89
N ARG A 160 -16.94 -7.28 11.73
CA ARG A 160 -18.36 -6.93 11.57
C ARG A 160 -19.34 -7.77 12.37
N GLU A 161 -19.10 -9.06 12.52
CA GLU A 161 -20.01 -9.99 13.17
C GLU A 161 -19.48 -10.48 14.51
N THR A 162 -18.19 -10.69 14.62
CA THR A 162 -17.47 -11.07 15.83
C THR A 162 -16.32 -10.10 16.04
N VAL A 163 -16.12 -9.65 17.28
CA VAL A 163 -15.04 -8.68 17.58
C VAL A 163 -13.72 -9.44 17.66
N GLU A 164 -13.20 -9.89 16.50
CA GLU A 164 -11.90 -10.55 16.44
C GLU A 164 -10.77 -9.51 16.34
N ARG A 165 -10.53 -8.83 17.43
CA ARG A 165 -9.56 -7.73 17.53
C ARG A 165 -8.12 -8.19 17.33
N ARG A 166 -7.79 -9.46 17.67
CA ARG A 166 -6.45 -10.01 17.49
C ARG A 166 -6.02 -9.95 16.01
N ILE A 167 -6.92 -10.33 15.07
CA ILE A 167 -6.65 -10.22 13.63
C ILE A 167 -6.35 -8.78 13.24
N VAL A 168 -7.13 -7.82 13.75
CA VAL A 168 -6.94 -6.40 13.45
C VAL A 168 -5.61 -5.90 13.97
N PHE A 169 -5.26 -6.18 15.23
CA PHE A 169 -4.00 -5.72 15.80
C PHE A 169 -2.79 -6.36 15.13
N HIS A 170 -2.85 -7.64 14.77
CA HIS A 170 -1.81 -8.27 13.93
C HIS A 170 -1.66 -7.56 12.58
N GLY A 171 -2.77 -7.30 11.88
CA GLY A 171 -2.76 -6.60 10.61
C GLY A 171 -2.23 -5.17 10.71
N LEU A 172 -2.58 -4.42 11.76
CA LEU A 172 -2.07 -3.07 12.00
C LEU A 172 -0.56 -3.06 12.27
N LEU A 173 -0.06 -4.01 13.07
CA LEU A 173 1.37 -4.16 13.36
C LEU A 173 2.14 -4.55 12.10
N GLU A 174 1.64 -5.54 11.34
CA GLU A 174 2.25 -5.95 10.08
C GLU A 174 2.33 -4.81 9.08
N HIS A 175 1.23 -4.07 8.90
CA HIS A 175 1.22 -2.90 8.03
C HIS A 175 2.25 -1.86 8.47
N PHE A 176 2.26 -1.49 9.75
CA PHE A 176 3.20 -0.51 10.28
C PHE A 176 4.66 -0.96 10.12
N ASP A 177 4.98 -2.23 10.37
CA ASP A 177 6.34 -2.75 10.26
C ASP A 177 6.88 -2.67 8.82
N ARG A 178 6.00 -2.76 7.81
CA ARG A 178 6.33 -2.65 6.37
C ARG A 178 6.41 -1.21 5.84
N LEU A 179 6.01 -0.21 6.63
CA LEU A 179 6.09 1.19 6.24
C LEU A 179 7.55 1.67 6.13
N LEU A 180 7.80 2.58 5.19
CA LEU A 180 9.07 3.32 5.11
C LEU A 180 9.25 4.24 6.32
N PRO A 181 10.49 4.60 6.68
CA PRO A 181 10.75 5.57 7.77
C PRO A 181 10.01 6.89 7.58
N ILE A 182 9.91 7.41 6.37
CA ILE A 182 9.16 8.63 6.06
C ILE A 182 7.65 8.46 6.30
N GLU A 183 7.08 7.29 6.03
CA GLU A 183 5.67 7.00 6.32
C GLU A 183 5.45 6.87 7.83
N LYS A 184 6.38 6.21 8.54
CA LYS A 184 6.33 6.06 10.00
C LYS A 184 6.45 7.39 10.73
N SER A 185 7.11 8.38 10.15
CA SER A 185 7.40 9.68 10.80
C SER A 185 6.15 10.48 11.16
N ILE A 186 5.02 10.22 10.52
CA ILE A 186 3.73 10.91 10.80
C ILE A 186 2.85 10.18 11.82
N TYR A 187 3.24 8.96 12.24
CA TYR A 187 2.50 8.23 13.26
C TYR A 187 2.82 8.76 14.66
N PRO A 188 1.88 8.63 15.61
CA PRO A 188 2.14 8.98 17.00
C PRO A 188 3.36 8.27 17.57
N LEU A 189 4.07 8.96 18.47
CA LEU A 189 5.16 8.35 19.22
C LEU A 189 4.65 7.08 19.92
N HIS A 190 5.46 6.01 19.85
CA HIS A 190 5.11 4.70 20.44
C HIS A 190 3.91 3.98 19.81
N TYR A 191 3.43 4.40 18.61
CA TYR A 191 2.29 3.76 17.96
C TYR A 191 2.40 2.23 17.95
N ARG A 192 3.55 1.69 17.51
CA ARG A 192 3.76 0.22 17.47
C ARG A 192 3.63 -0.43 18.85
N ALA A 193 4.22 0.18 19.88
CA ALA A 193 4.16 -0.34 21.25
C ALA A 193 2.72 -0.34 21.79
N VAL A 194 1.95 0.69 21.48
CA VAL A 194 0.52 0.77 21.86
C VAL A 194 -0.29 -0.33 21.18
N GLN A 195 -0.11 -0.55 19.87
CA GLN A 195 -0.81 -1.62 19.17
C GLN A 195 -0.39 -3.00 19.69
N GLN A 196 0.88 -3.21 20.01
CA GLN A 196 1.36 -4.45 20.61
C GLN A 196 0.73 -4.70 21.98
N ALA A 197 0.65 -3.66 22.82
CA ALA A 197 0.00 -3.80 24.15
C ALA A 197 -1.49 -4.16 24.03
N HIS A 198 -2.18 -3.62 23.01
CA HIS A 198 -3.58 -4.02 22.74
C HIS A 198 -3.66 -5.48 22.29
N LEU A 199 -2.77 -5.93 21.41
CA LEU A 199 -2.71 -7.33 20.99
C LEU A 199 -2.44 -8.25 22.18
N ASP A 200 -1.43 -7.94 23.00
CA ASP A 200 -1.05 -8.74 24.18
C ASP A 200 -2.22 -8.86 25.16
N HIS A 201 -2.99 -7.78 25.32
CA HIS A 201 -4.19 -7.79 26.16
C HIS A 201 -5.27 -8.75 25.61
N GLU A 202 -5.60 -8.64 24.32
CA GLU A 202 -6.59 -9.51 23.68
C GLU A 202 -6.13 -10.98 23.69
N GLU A 203 -4.82 -11.23 23.45
CA GLU A 203 -4.26 -12.58 23.52
C GLU A 203 -4.27 -13.17 24.96
N THR A 204 -4.17 -12.31 25.97
CA THR A 204 -4.30 -12.76 27.37
C THR A 204 -5.72 -13.22 27.67
N LEU A 205 -6.72 -12.56 27.08
CA LEU A 205 -8.14 -12.88 27.30
C LEU A 205 -8.61 -14.08 26.49
N TYR A 206 -8.17 -14.19 25.25
CA TYR A 206 -8.74 -15.12 24.26
C TYR A 206 -7.73 -16.13 23.70
N GLY A 207 -6.51 -16.18 24.24
CA GLY A 207 -5.43 -17.03 23.73
C GLY A 207 -4.68 -16.39 22.55
N LYS A 208 -3.50 -16.94 22.23
CA LYS A 208 -2.69 -16.47 21.12
C LYS A 208 -3.27 -16.91 19.79
N LEU A 209 -3.25 -15.99 18.83
CA LEU A 209 -3.56 -16.30 17.44
C LEU A 209 -2.32 -16.89 16.77
N ILE A 210 -2.42 -18.12 16.30
CA ILE A 210 -1.33 -18.78 15.56
C ILE A 210 -1.57 -18.54 14.08
N LEU A 211 -0.63 -17.83 13.44
CA LEU A 211 -0.70 -17.48 12.04
C LEU A 211 0.44 -18.18 11.29
N ASP A 212 0.09 -19.00 10.31
CA ASP A 212 1.07 -19.63 9.40
C ASP A 212 1.58 -18.66 8.32
N GLN A 213 0.82 -17.61 8.05
CA GLN A 213 1.11 -16.58 7.07
C GLN A 213 0.74 -15.19 7.59
N PRO A 214 1.36 -14.12 7.05
CA PRO A 214 0.98 -12.76 7.37
C PRO A 214 -0.50 -12.48 7.05
N ILE A 215 -1.15 -11.62 7.84
CA ILE A 215 -2.55 -11.23 7.63
C ILE A 215 -2.76 -10.63 6.23
N SER A 216 -1.81 -9.85 5.73
CA SER A 216 -1.88 -9.29 4.37
C SER A 216 -1.92 -10.38 3.28
N ALA A 217 -1.15 -11.46 3.44
CA ALA A 217 -1.18 -12.58 2.52
C ALA A 217 -2.53 -13.32 2.58
N LEU A 218 -3.05 -13.56 3.79
CA LEU A 218 -4.34 -14.22 4.00
C LEU A 218 -5.50 -13.39 3.40
N LEU A 219 -5.53 -12.07 3.60
CA LEU A 219 -6.56 -11.17 3.04
C LEU A 219 -6.48 -11.02 1.51
N ASN A 220 -5.36 -11.37 0.88
CA ASN A 220 -5.26 -11.38 -0.57
C ASN A 220 -5.86 -12.65 -1.20
N VAL A 221 -5.84 -13.76 -0.47
CA VAL A 221 -6.29 -15.08 -0.95
C VAL A 221 -7.71 -15.40 -0.47
N HIS A 222 -8.06 -14.99 0.73
CA HIS A 222 -9.31 -15.34 1.41
C HIS A 222 -10.16 -14.11 1.71
N SER A 223 -11.48 -14.34 1.85
CA SER A 223 -12.40 -13.29 2.31
C SER A 223 -12.24 -13.01 3.82
N PRO A 224 -12.66 -11.83 4.30
CA PRO A 224 -12.72 -11.55 5.74
C PRO A 224 -13.52 -12.59 6.54
N GLU A 225 -14.63 -13.09 6.00
CA GLU A 225 -15.48 -14.11 6.63
C GLU A 225 -14.73 -15.43 6.78
N TRP A 226 -13.92 -15.79 5.76
CA TRP A 226 -13.10 -16.99 5.86
C TRP A 226 -12.08 -16.88 7.00
N LEU A 227 -11.42 -15.72 7.17
CA LEU A 227 -10.48 -15.50 8.27
C LEU A 227 -11.19 -15.67 9.62
N LEU A 228 -12.36 -15.07 9.80
CA LEU A 228 -13.15 -15.19 11.02
C LEU A 228 -13.45 -16.64 11.35
N ASN A 229 -13.89 -17.41 10.37
CA ASN A 229 -14.30 -18.81 10.58
C ASN A 229 -13.13 -19.77 10.80
N ASN A 230 -11.94 -19.46 10.26
CA ASN A 230 -10.81 -20.39 10.28
C ASN A 230 -9.70 -19.99 11.27
N LEU A 231 -9.53 -18.69 11.57
CA LEU A 231 -8.51 -18.23 12.51
C LEU A 231 -9.04 -18.11 13.94
N SER A 232 -10.32 -17.75 14.15
CA SER A 232 -10.91 -17.66 15.47
C SER A 232 -11.26 -19.03 16.10
N SER A 233 -11.31 -20.09 15.30
CA SER A 233 -11.64 -21.45 15.76
C SER A 233 -10.47 -22.20 16.39
N PHE A 234 -9.26 -21.68 16.36
CA PHE A 234 -8.13 -22.31 17.05
C PHE A 234 -8.10 -21.90 18.51
N GLU A 235 -8.58 -22.84 19.34
CA GLU A 235 -8.56 -22.85 20.81
C GLU A 235 -9.66 -22.09 21.57
N LEU A 236 -10.90 -22.41 21.34
CA LEU A 236 -11.88 -22.44 22.42
C LEU A 236 -11.94 -23.84 23.04
N SER A 237 -10.83 -24.48 23.31
CA SER A 237 -10.73 -25.45 24.39
C SER A 237 -10.52 -24.68 25.70
N ILE A 238 -11.50 -23.87 26.07
CA ILE A 238 -11.64 -23.46 27.45
C ILE A 238 -11.86 -24.77 28.20
N ASP A 239 -10.85 -25.16 28.98
CA ASP A 239 -10.92 -26.28 29.89
C ASP A 239 -11.94 -25.94 31.00
N TRP A 240 -13.22 -26.10 30.66
CA TRP A 240 -14.33 -25.86 31.57
C TRP A 240 -14.22 -26.68 32.84
N GLU A 241 -13.46 -27.78 32.84
CA GLU A 241 -13.19 -28.58 34.05
C GLU A 241 -12.31 -27.81 35.05
N ARG A 242 -11.35 -26.98 34.57
CA ARG A 242 -10.55 -26.11 35.46
C ARG A 242 -11.36 -24.96 36.05
N VAL A 243 -12.26 -24.37 35.29
CA VAL A 243 -13.13 -23.27 35.79
C VAL A 243 -14.12 -23.80 36.82
N GLY A 244 -14.66 -24.99 36.63
CA GLY A 244 -15.55 -25.64 37.59
C GLY A 244 -14.88 -25.97 38.93
N GLN A 245 -13.58 -26.34 38.91
CA GLN A 245 -12.85 -26.69 40.16
C GLN A 245 -12.45 -25.45 40.99
N VAL A 246 -12.32 -24.27 40.38
CA VAL A 246 -12.03 -23.03 41.12
C VAL A 246 -13.28 -22.49 41.82
N MET A 247 -14.45 -22.63 41.20
CA MET A 247 -15.72 -22.19 41.85
C MET A 247 -16.19 -23.08 42.99
N THR A 248 -15.82 -24.36 42.99
CA THR A 248 -16.22 -25.27 44.10
C THR A 248 -15.29 -25.18 45.32
N ARG A 249 -14.12 -24.52 45.22
CA ARG A 249 -13.22 -24.33 46.37
C ARG A 249 -13.52 -23.09 47.21
N ASN A 250 -14.34 -22.18 46.77
CA ASN A 250 -14.69 -20.93 47.48
C ASN A 250 -16.06 -20.98 48.20
N VAL A 251 -16.66 -22.17 48.34
CA VAL A 251 -17.92 -22.39 49.06
C VAL A 251 -17.69 -23.48 50.13
N ARG A 252 -16.67 -23.28 50.96
CA ARG A 252 -16.58 -23.95 52.27
C ARG A 252 -15.91 -23.05 53.30
#